data_584d03acd7ab097128584504e1faec57
#
_entry.id   584d03acd7ab097128584504e1faec57
#
_cell.length_a   1.000
_cell.length_b   1.000
_cell.length_c   1.000
_cell.angle_alpha   90.00
_cell.angle_beta   90.00
_cell.angle_gamma   90.00
#
_symmetry.space_group_name_H-M   'P 1'
#
loop_
_entity.id
_entity.type
_entity.pdbx_description
1 polymer ?
#
loop_
_entity_poly.entity_id
_entity_poly.type
_entity_poly.pdbx_seq_one_letter_code
_entity_poly.pdbx_strand_id
1 'polypeptide(L)'
;MLVRFGAVQYDSLRNLRLGPHRATLLLSQGLAAVQKPNHWMNTTHADYLAIKKFDSLDGLRAISILAVIWHHTAPDWVGATLAHAGAQGVSLFFSISGFLITTLLLREKARHSRIDLKAFYVRRSLRIFPLYYGVLLLYVALVTLLERDSVTGQAFYNNLIYFTTYTSNLFVPLDGRVIFYFAWSVAAEEQFYLIWPTVLILVGSLKRAALALIVVLLVCTWGEVQGNEFFSAVPLPIITGALLALLLHSEKGFNLLQPLLGRRWSSTVIGLGLTLAVLVPGVPNYVKALFFAAWVGACTIQVNHSARAWLVARPMAYIGTISYGMYMLHMLCKNVMVKTLGAIGQAAGGLEVFVLTVLLSTVVARLSFRYFESWFLELKTGFTR
;
A
#
# COMPACT_ATOMS: atom_id res chain seq x y z
N MET A 1 -11.40 3.51 33.36
CA MET A 1 -11.64 4.86 32.80
C MET A 1 -12.84 4.92 31.84
N LEU A 2 -13.64 3.87 31.74
CA LEU A 2 -14.83 3.76 30.85
C LEU A 2 -16.17 3.96 31.58
N VAL A 3 -16.16 4.18 32.88
CA VAL A 3 -17.38 4.39 33.70
C VAL A 3 -17.72 5.87 33.91
N ARG A 4 -16.82 6.79 33.59
CA ARG A 4 -17.06 8.25 33.75
C ARG A 4 -17.73 8.96 32.57
N PHE A 5 -17.84 8.34 31.39
CA PHE A 5 -18.49 8.96 30.22
C PHE A 5 -20.03 8.81 30.22
N GLY A 6 -20.59 7.86 30.96
CA GLY A 6 -22.04 7.67 31.06
C GLY A 6 -22.73 8.62 32.05
N ALA A 7 -22.00 9.11 33.04
CA ALA A 7 -22.59 9.95 34.11
C ALA A 7 -22.74 11.42 33.69
N VAL A 8 -21.88 11.94 32.84
CA VAL A 8 -21.94 13.36 32.40
C VAL A 8 -23.10 13.62 31.43
N GLN A 9 -23.54 12.58 30.71
CA GLN A 9 -24.64 12.70 29.75
C GLN A 9 -26.00 12.56 30.43
N TYR A 10 -26.05 11.98 31.61
CA TYR A 10 -27.30 11.81 32.41
C TYR A 10 -27.71 13.08 33.15
N ASP A 11 -26.75 13.89 33.59
CA ASP A 11 -27.04 15.16 34.30
C ASP A 11 -27.46 16.30 33.35
N SER A 12 -27.03 16.27 32.08
CA SER A 12 -27.45 17.27 31.10
C SER A 12 -28.89 17.08 30.60
N LEU A 13 -29.47 15.88 30.73
CA LEU A 13 -30.84 15.58 30.34
C LEU A 13 -31.85 15.87 31.46
N ARG A 14 -31.41 16.01 32.71
CA ARG A 14 -32.29 16.35 33.85
C ARG A 14 -32.79 17.80 33.86
N ASN A 15 -32.11 18.69 33.13
CA ASN A 15 -32.45 20.11 33.05
C ASN A 15 -33.40 20.48 31.91
N LEU A 16 -33.76 19.52 31.05
CA LEU A 16 -34.77 19.70 30.01
C LEU A 16 -36.12 19.25 30.58
N ARG A 17 -37.02 20.19 30.87
CA ARG A 17 -38.45 19.95 31.28
C ARG A 17 -39.21 19.31 30.09
N LEU A 18 -38.90 18.06 29.78
CA LEU A 18 -39.61 17.26 28.79
C LEU A 18 -40.54 16.28 29.51
N GLY A 19 -41.83 16.31 29.17
CA GLY A 19 -42.82 15.41 29.74
C GLY A 19 -42.45 13.92 29.52
N PRO A 20 -42.96 13.02 30.39
CA PRO A 20 -42.53 11.60 30.45
C PRO A 20 -42.65 10.85 29.12
N HIS A 21 -43.60 11.19 28.25
CA HIS A 21 -43.79 10.57 26.94
C HIS A 21 -42.68 10.91 25.91
N ARG A 22 -42.08 12.09 25.97
CA ARG A 22 -40.97 12.46 25.05
C ARG A 22 -39.63 11.90 25.50
N ALA A 23 -39.44 11.77 26.82
CA ALA A 23 -38.24 11.12 27.37
C ALA A 23 -38.17 9.63 26.97
N THR A 24 -39.31 8.93 26.99
CA THR A 24 -39.39 7.51 26.59
C THR A 24 -39.14 7.33 25.07
N LEU A 25 -39.61 8.28 24.25
CA LEU A 25 -39.36 8.21 22.76
C LEU A 25 -37.91 8.51 22.44
N LEU A 26 -37.24 9.43 23.12
CA LEU A 26 -35.82 9.72 22.92
C LEU A 26 -34.93 8.59 23.46
N LEU A 27 -35.34 7.94 24.57
CA LEU A 27 -34.63 6.74 25.06
C LEU A 27 -34.81 5.53 24.13
N SER A 28 -36.00 5.34 23.55
CA SER A 28 -36.20 4.25 22.55
C SER A 28 -35.47 4.52 21.25
N GLN A 29 -35.37 5.76 20.78
CA GLN A 29 -34.57 6.15 19.62
C GLN A 29 -33.07 6.13 19.90
N GLY A 30 -32.64 6.52 21.09
CA GLY A 30 -31.25 6.43 21.56
C GLY A 30 -30.79 4.97 21.77
N LEU A 31 -31.66 4.09 22.25
CA LEU A 31 -31.37 2.66 22.41
C LEU A 31 -31.37 1.91 21.08
N ALA A 32 -32.16 2.35 20.09
CA ALA A 32 -32.08 1.81 18.73
C ALA A 32 -30.78 2.18 18.00
N ALA A 33 -30.13 3.32 18.38
CA ALA A 33 -28.85 3.75 17.81
C ALA A 33 -27.62 3.08 18.47
N VAL A 34 -27.80 2.32 19.55
CA VAL A 34 -26.76 1.58 20.29
C VAL A 34 -26.98 0.06 20.19
N GLN A 35 -27.60 -0.41 19.13
CA GLN A 35 -27.38 -1.81 18.76
C GLN A 35 -25.94 -1.96 18.28
N LYS A 36 -25.03 -2.38 19.21
CA LYS A 36 -23.77 -3.00 18.81
C LYS A 36 -24.13 -4.10 17.81
N PRO A 37 -23.67 -4.02 16.55
CA PRO A 37 -23.94 -5.08 15.61
C PRO A 37 -23.45 -6.38 16.26
N ASN A 38 -24.31 -7.40 16.28
CA ASN A 38 -23.95 -8.73 16.78
C ASN A 38 -22.60 -9.13 16.17
N HIS A 39 -21.62 -9.39 17.00
CA HIS A 39 -20.19 -9.55 16.71
C HIS A 39 -19.88 -10.71 15.72
N TRP A 40 -20.90 -11.36 15.18
CA TRP A 40 -20.83 -12.56 14.34
C TRP A 40 -21.59 -12.44 13.01
N MET A 41 -22.20 -11.29 12.70
CA MET A 41 -22.90 -11.13 11.43
C MET A 41 -21.89 -10.96 10.30
N ASN A 42 -22.10 -11.70 9.22
CA ASN A 42 -21.39 -11.53 7.96
C ASN A 42 -21.59 -10.10 7.46
N THR A 43 -20.51 -9.40 7.14
CA THR A 43 -20.54 -8.07 6.51
C THR A 43 -21.38 -8.15 5.24
N THR A 44 -22.38 -7.30 5.10
CA THR A 44 -23.17 -7.18 3.85
C THR A 44 -22.42 -6.34 2.83
N HIS A 45 -22.83 -6.42 1.55
CA HIS A 45 -22.28 -5.56 0.50
C HIS A 45 -22.49 -4.06 0.81
N ALA A 46 -23.66 -3.70 1.36
CA ALA A 46 -23.96 -2.33 1.78
C ALA A 46 -23.02 -1.85 2.89
N ASP A 47 -22.76 -2.69 3.91
CA ASP A 47 -21.81 -2.39 4.98
C ASP A 47 -20.40 -2.18 4.43
N TYR A 48 -19.96 -3.03 3.50
CA TYR A 48 -18.66 -2.88 2.83
C TYR A 48 -18.55 -1.56 2.06
N LEU A 49 -19.57 -1.18 1.29
CA LEU A 49 -19.57 0.08 0.56
C LEU A 49 -19.60 1.32 1.49
N ALA A 50 -20.15 1.18 2.69
CA ALA A 50 -20.21 2.22 3.71
C ALA A 50 -18.88 2.44 4.45
N ILE A 51 -17.90 1.52 4.35
CA ILE A 51 -16.57 1.66 4.99
C ILE A 51 -15.86 2.89 4.41
N LYS A 52 -15.65 3.92 5.22
CA LYS A 52 -14.96 5.16 4.77
C LYS A 52 -13.45 4.97 4.62
N LYS A 53 -12.82 4.28 5.57
CA LYS A 53 -11.37 4.03 5.62
C LYS A 53 -11.09 2.57 5.97
N PHE A 54 -10.15 1.97 5.26
CA PHE A 54 -9.66 0.62 5.53
C PHE A 54 -8.41 0.71 6.43
N ASP A 55 -8.62 0.76 7.74
CA ASP A 55 -7.54 0.98 8.72
C ASP A 55 -6.42 -0.06 8.64
N SER A 56 -6.75 -1.32 8.32
CA SER A 56 -5.77 -2.40 8.20
C SER A 56 -4.78 -2.23 7.06
N LEU A 57 -5.09 -1.41 6.04
CA LEU A 57 -4.17 -1.18 4.92
C LEU A 57 -2.91 -0.43 5.35
N ASP A 58 -2.98 0.43 6.36
CA ASP A 58 -1.79 1.09 6.88
C ASP A 58 -0.85 0.06 7.54
N GLY A 59 -1.39 -0.93 8.27
CA GLY A 59 -0.61 -2.05 8.79
C GLY A 59 0.00 -2.94 7.70
N LEU A 60 -0.73 -3.22 6.62
CA LEU A 60 -0.19 -3.97 5.48
C LEU A 60 0.95 -3.20 4.79
N ARG A 61 0.86 -1.86 4.67
CA ARG A 61 1.97 -1.03 4.17
C ARG A 61 3.18 -1.08 5.10
N ALA A 62 2.96 -1.14 6.42
CA ALA A 62 4.06 -1.30 7.37
C ALA A 62 4.78 -2.64 7.17
N ILE A 63 4.04 -3.75 7.00
CA ILE A 63 4.64 -5.05 6.64
C ILE A 63 5.43 -4.92 5.35
N SER A 64 4.86 -4.28 4.33
CA SER A 64 5.51 -4.10 3.02
C SER A 64 6.86 -3.42 3.15
N ILE A 65 6.94 -2.27 3.84
CA ILE A 65 8.21 -1.53 3.95
C ILE A 65 9.23 -2.26 4.83
N LEU A 66 8.79 -2.91 5.91
CA LEU A 66 9.69 -3.70 6.76
C LEU A 66 10.27 -4.89 5.98
N ALA A 67 9.47 -5.56 5.16
CA ALA A 67 9.93 -6.64 4.29
C ALA A 67 10.93 -6.12 3.23
N VAL A 68 10.69 -4.96 2.62
CA VAL A 68 11.62 -4.33 1.67
C VAL A 68 12.96 -4.00 2.33
N ILE A 69 12.94 -3.38 3.51
CA ILE A 69 14.19 -3.07 4.23
C ILE A 69 14.91 -4.38 4.61
N TRP A 70 14.17 -5.41 5.05
CA TRP A 70 14.72 -6.73 5.29
C TRP A 70 15.45 -7.29 4.07
N HIS A 71 14.83 -7.26 2.90
CA HIS A 71 15.44 -7.73 1.65
C HIS A 71 16.82 -7.11 1.38
N HIS A 72 16.99 -5.84 1.72
CA HIS A 72 18.22 -5.10 1.44
C HIS A 72 19.25 -5.16 2.56
N THR A 73 18.89 -5.67 3.74
CA THR A 73 19.73 -5.65 4.94
C THR A 73 19.83 -7.01 5.62
N ALA A 74 19.20 -8.05 5.06
CA ALA A 74 19.19 -9.38 5.64
C ALA A 74 20.62 -9.90 5.81
N PRO A 75 20.95 -10.49 6.99
CA PRO A 75 22.26 -11.09 7.23
C PRO A 75 22.49 -12.32 6.35
N ASP A 76 23.74 -12.58 5.97
CA ASP A 76 24.11 -13.70 5.09
C ASP A 76 23.72 -15.06 5.66
N TRP A 77 23.74 -15.21 7.01
CA TRP A 77 23.38 -16.46 7.69
C TRP A 77 21.90 -16.84 7.60
N VAL A 78 21.03 -15.90 7.22
CA VAL A 78 19.58 -16.14 7.11
C VAL A 78 19.23 -17.04 5.92
N GLY A 79 20.11 -17.13 4.92
CA GLY A 79 19.89 -17.87 3.70
C GLY A 79 19.10 -17.06 2.63
N ALA A 80 19.40 -17.35 1.37
CA ALA A 80 18.90 -16.58 0.22
C ALA A 80 17.35 -16.55 0.14
N THR A 81 16.68 -17.66 0.42
CA THR A 81 15.21 -17.74 0.31
C THR A 81 14.51 -16.73 1.22
N LEU A 82 14.92 -16.65 2.50
CA LEU A 82 14.28 -15.75 3.46
C LEU A 82 14.71 -14.29 3.24
N ALA A 83 15.94 -14.05 2.80
CA ALA A 83 16.41 -12.74 2.42
C ALA A 83 15.64 -12.20 1.19
N HIS A 84 15.48 -13.02 0.15
CA HIS A 84 14.74 -12.62 -1.05
C HIS A 84 13.23 -12.55 -0.86
N ALA A 85 12.65 -13.28 0.11
CA ALA A 85 11.24 -13.19 0.43
C ALA A 85 10.80 -11.76 0.75
N GLY A 86 11.68 -10.94 1.32
CA GLY A 86 11.42 -9.53 1.61
C GLY A 86 11.12 -8.65 0.38
N ALA A 87 11.67 -9.01 -0.80
CA ALA A 87 11.36 -8.32 -2.05
C ALA A 87 9.85 -8.33 -2.37
N GLN A 88 9.12 -9.33 -1.90
CA GLN A 88 7.67 -9.44 -2.05
C GLN A 88 6.89 -8.35 -1.28
N GLY A 89 7.55 -7.58 -0.42
CA GLY A 89 6.98 -6.36 0.16
C GLY A 89 6.54 -5.35 -0.90
N VAL A 90 7.27 -5.25 -2.02
CA VAL A 90 6.86 -4.41 -3.17
C VAL A 90 5.59 -4.94 -3.81
N SER A 91 5.45 -6.26 -3.95
CA SER A 91 4.24 -6.91 -4.49
C SER A 91 3.00 -6.62 -3.63
N LEU A 92 3.17 -6.57 -2.31
CA LEU A 92 2.08 -6.19 -1.41
C LEU A 92 1.71 -4.71 -1.58
N PHE A 93 2.69 -3.79 -1.73
CA PHE A 93 2.40 -2.39 -2.07
C PHE A 93 1.60 -2.27 -3.36
N PHE A 94 2.00 -2.96 -4.41
CA PHE A 94 1.28 -2.97 -5.69
C PHE A 94 -0.17 -3.44 -5.54
N SER A 95 -0.40 -4.52 -4.80
CA SER A 95 -1.76 -5.04 -4.58
C SER A 95 -2.64 -4.04 -3.82
N ILE A 96 -2.10 -3.41 -2.76
CA ILE A 96 -2.78 -2.34 -2.01
C ILE A 96 -3.09 -1.15 -2.92
N SER A 97 -2.14 -0.75 -3.76
CA SER A 97 -2.28 0.40 -4.67
C SER A 97 -3.34 0.15 -5.73
N GLY A 98 -3.31 -0.99 -6.41
CA GLY A 98 -4.32 -1.38 -7.39
C GLY A 98 -5.73 -1.42 -6.79
N PHE A 99 -5.86 -2.03 -5.61
CA PHE A 99 -7.13 -2.08 -4.86
C PHE A 99 -7.62 -0.70 -4.46
N LEU A 100 -6.77 0.09 -3.81
CA LEU A 100 -7.18 1.37 -3.24
C LEU A 100 -7.54 2.39 -4.31
N ILE A 101 -6.72 2.52 -5.36
CA ILE A 101 -6.98 3.46 -6.46
C ILE A 101 -8.28 3.12 -7.17
N THR A 102 -8.47 1.87 -7.52
CA THR A 102 -9.69 1.42 -8.19
C THR A 102 -10.91 1.66 -7.31
N THR A 103 -10.83 1.33 -6.01
CA THR A 103 -11.92 1.59 -5.06
C THR A 103 -12.26 3.08 -4.96
N LEU A 104 -11.26 3.96 -4.89
CA LEU A 104 -11.48 5.41 -4.80
C LEU A 104 -12.13 5.96 -6.07
N LEU A 105 -11.70 5.54 -7.26
CA LEU A 105 -12.30 5.93 -8.53
C LEU A 105 -13.76 5.45 -8.66
N LEU A 106 -14.06 4.23 -8.24
CA LEU A 106 -15.40 3.68 -8.25
C LEU A 106 -16.33 4.42 -7.27
N ARG A 107 -15.83 4.75 -6.08
CA ARG A 107 -16.58 5.55 -5.10
C ARG A 107 -16.82 6.98 -5.59
N GLU A 108 -15.84 7.61 -6.24
CA GLU A 108 -15.99 8.93 -6.86
C GLU A 108 -17.07 8.88 -7.94
N LYS A 109 -17.03 7.88 -8.84
CA LYS A 109 -18.05 7.67 -9.88
C LYS A 109 -19.43 7.43 -9.28
N ALA A 110 -19.54 6.67 -8.21
CA ALA A 110 -20.82 6.39 -7.55
C ALA A 110 -21.42 7.64 -6.89
N ARG A 111 -20.60 8.54 -6.31
CA ARG A 111 -21.06 9.77 -5.63
C ARG A 111 -21.37 10.91 -6.60
N HIS A 112 -20.55 11.06 -7.64
CA HIS A 112 -20.57 12.25 -8.52
C HIS A 112 -20.97 11.92 -9.96
N SER A 113 -21.34 10.67 -10.26
CA SER A 113 -21.65 10.13 -11.58
C SER A 113 -20.53 10.27 -12.62
N ARG A 114 -19.38 10.78 -12.23
CA ARG A 114 -18.18 10.95 -13.06
C ARG A 114 -16.90 10.85 -12.24
N ILE A 115 -15.80 10.57 -12.93
CA ILE A 115 -14.43 10.61 -12.38
C ILE A 115 -13.79 11.91 -12.86
N ASP A 116 -13.26 12.70 -11.93
CA ASP A 116 -12.52 13.93 -12.24
C ASP A 116 -11.03 13.59 -12.39
N LEU A 117 -10.62 13.31 -13.63
CA LEU A 117 -9.22 12.95 -13.93
C LEU A 117 -8.23 14.03 -13.51
N LYS A 118 -8.56 15.31 -13.71
CA LYS A 118 -7.68 16.41 -13.32
C LYS A 118 -7.44 16.40 -11.81
N ALA A 119 -8.51 16.36 -11.03
CA ALA A 119 -8.41 16.30 -9.59
C ALA A 119 -7.70 15.02 -9.12
N PHE A 120 -7.93 13.88 -9.77
CA PHE A 120 -7.23 12.63 -9.48
C PHE A 120 -5.71 12.77 -9.68
N TYR A 121 -5.28 13.23 -10.87
CA TYR A 121 -3.84 13.37 -11.17
C TYR A 121 -3.16 14.39 -10.25
N VAL A 122 -3.77 15.55 -10.02
CA VAL A 122 -3.22 16.54 -9.08
C VAL A 122 -3.04 15.96 -7.68
N ARG A 123 -4.05 15.24 -7.15
CA ARG A 123 -3.95 14.58 -5.84
C ARG A 123 -2.82 13.55 -5.76
N ARG A 124 -2.54 12.84 -6.86
CA ARG A 124 -1.46 11.83 -6.91
C ARG A 124 -0.10 12.48 -7.09
N SER A 125 0.04 13.40 -8.03
CA SER A 125 1.29 14.13 -8.24
C SER A 125 1.75 14.86 -6.97
N LEU A 126 0.86 15.55 -6.26
CA LEU A 126 1.19 16.20 -4.99
C LEU A 126 1.58 15.22 -3.87
N ARG A 127 1.20 13.97 -3.97
CA ARG A 127 1.58 12.94 -2.98
C ARG A 127 2.92 12.27 -3.29
N ILE A 128 3.26 12.10 -4.57
CA ILE A 128 4.37 11.23 -4.99
C ILE A 128 5.55 12.05 -5.52
N PHE A 129 5.30 12.97 -6.45
CA PHE A 129 6.35 13.71 -7.16
C PHE A 129 7.28 14.51 -6.26
N PRO A 130 6.80 15.26 -5.24
CA PRO A 130 7.72 16.09 -4.46
C PRO A 130 8.83 15.27 -3.83
N LEU A 131 8.50 14.21 -3.12
CA LEU A 131 9.52 13.37 -2.47
C LEU A 131 10.34 12.59 -3.48
N TYR A 132 9.73 12.04 -4.53
CA TYR A 132 10.45 11.31 -5.58
C TYR A 132 11.54 12.16 -6.21
N TYR A 133 11.18 13.32 -6.72
CA TYR A 133 12.15 14.21 -7.37
C TYR A 133 13.12 14.85 -6.36
N GLY A 134 12.68 15.10 -5.13
CA GLY A 134 13.57 15.54 -4.06
C GLY A 134 14.67 14.52 -3.76
N VAL A 135 14.30 13.24 -3.66
CA VAL A 135 15.28 12.16 -3.44
C VAL A 135 16.13 11.94 -4.71
N LEU A 136 15.56 12.00 -5.91
CA LEU A 136 16.33 11.91 -7.15
C LEU A 136 17.39 13.01 -7.25
N LEU A 137 17.03 14.26 -6.94
CA LEU A 137 17.98 15.40 -6.88
C LEU A 137 19.07 15.17 -5.84
N LEU A 138 18.72 14.61 -4.68
CA LEU A 138 19.72 14.24 -3.67
C LEU A 138 20.69 13.17 -4.21
N TYR A 139 20.19 12.16 -4.95
CA TYR A 139 21.06 11.17 -5.59
C TYR A 139 21.93 11.80 -6.67
N VAL A 140 21.42 12.71 -7.50
CA VAL A 140 22.22 13.47 -8.46
C VAL A 140 23.36 14.20 -7.77
N ALA A 141 23.08 14.92 -6.67
CA ALA A 141 24.11 15.62 -5.90
C ALA A 141 25.15 14.66 -5.31
N LEU A 142 24.70 13.56 -4.69
CA LEU A 142 25.62 12.59 -4.10
C LEU A 142 26.50 11.89 -5.14
N VAL A 143 25.94 11.50 -6.29
CA VAL A 143 26.71 10.88 -7.39
C VAL A 143 27.71 11.89 -7.96
N THR A 144 27.31 13.16 -8.16
CA THR A 144 28.21 14.21 -8.65
C THR A 144 29.40 14.42 -7.72
N LEU A 145 29.17 14.37 -6.42
CA LEU A 145 30.20 14.64 -5.42
C LEU A 145 31.11 13.45 -5.11
N LEU A 146 30.57 12.24 -5.18
CA LEU A 146 31.23 11.05 -4.63
C LEU A 146 31.60 9.98 -5.68
N GLU A 147 30.86 9.89 -6.78
CA GLU A 147 30.98 8.78 -7.74
C GLU A 147 30.93 9.23 -9.21
N ARG A 148 31.15 10.52 -9.51
CA ARG A 148 30.98 11.09 -10.86
C ARG A 148 31.73 10.31 -11.94
N ASP A 149 32.97 9.97 -11.67
CA ASP A 149 33.88 9.33 -12.65
C ASP A 149 33.89 7.80 -12.53
N SER A 150 33.07 7.23 -11.65
CA SER A 150 32.91 5.78 -11.53
C SER A 150 32.01 5.22 -12.63
N VAL A 151 32.19 3.94 -12.99
CA VAL A 151 31.34 3.23 -13.96
C VAL A 151 29.87 3.29 -13.54
N THR A 152 29.58 3.11 -12.24
CA THR A 152 28.21 3.16 -11.70
C THR A 152 27.62 4.57 -11.72
N GLY A 153 28.43 5.61 -11.50
CA GLY A 153 28.02 7.01 -11.61
C GLY A 153 27.68 7.40 -13.04
N GLN A 154 28.52 7.00 -14.02
CA GLN A 154 28.25 7.22 -15.43
C GLN A 154 26.98 6.49 -15.88
N ALA A 155 26.78 5.23 -15.46
CA ALA A 155 25.55 4.49 -15.73
C ALA A 155 24.30 5.16 -15.14
N PHE A 156 24.41 5.75 -13.93
CA PHE A 156 23.33 6.53 -13.34
C PHE A 156 22.95 7.75 -14.21
N TYR A 157 23.91 8.51 -14.71
CA TYR A 157 23.63 9.66 -15.59
C TYR A 157 23.01 9.24 -16.91
N ASN A 158 23.49 8.15 -17.52
CA ASN A 158 22.92 7.59 -18.76
C ASN A 158 21.46 7.16 -18.56
N ASN A 159 21.11 6.70 -17.37
CA ASN A 159 19.76 6.26 -17.01
C ASN A 159 18.87 7.37 -16.43
N LEU A 160 19.39 8.61 -16.25
CA LEU A 160 18.66 9.69 -15.57
C LEU A 160 17.33 10.03 -16.27
N ILE A 161 17.30 9.96 -17.60
CA ILE A 161 16.09 10.19 -18.38
C ILE A 161 14.98 9.19 -17.98
N TYR A 162 15.31 7.92 -17.79
CA TYR A 162 14.35 6.88 -17.44
C TYR A 162 13.85 7.04 -15.99
N PHE A 163 14.68 7.54 -15.07
CA PHE A 163 14.26 7.90 -13.72
C PHE A 163 13.34 9.12 -13.73
N THR A 164 13.66 10.16 -14.51
CA THR A 164 12.85 11.38 -14.56
C THR A 164 11.49 11.20 -15.24
N THR A 165 11.37 10.24 -16.17
CA THR A 165 10.15 9.96 -16.94
C THR A 165 9.32 8.79 -16.41
N TYR A 166 9.68 8.20 -15.24
CA TYR A 166 9.02 7.01 -14.70
C TYR A 166 8.98 5.82 -15.69
N THR A 167 10.08 5.58 -16.40
CA THR A 167 10.21 4.47 -17.35
C THR A 167 11.35 3.51 -17.00
N SER A 168 11.91 3.64 -15.79
CA SER A 168 13.06 2.87 -15.35
C SER A 168 12.80 1.36 -15.26
N ASN A 169 11.56 0.94 -15.00
CA ASN A 169 11.16 -0.47 -15.01
C ASN A 169 11.23 -1.14 -16.39
N LEU A 170 11.26 -0.35 -17.48
CA LEU A 170 11.27 -0.83 -18.87
C LEU A 170 12.65 -0.76 -19.51
N PHE A 171 13.47 0.23 -19.12
CA PHE A 171 14.68 0.59 -19.86
C PHE A 171 15.96 0.59 -19.04
N VAL A 172 15.89 0.44 -17.71
CA VAL A 172 17.09 0.34 -16.89
C VAL A 172 17.40 -1.11 -16.56
N PRO A 173 18.48 -1.69 -17.10
CA PRO A 173 18.93 -3.03 -16.76
C PRO A 173 19.26 -3.10 -15.26
N LEU A 174 18.87 -4.19 -14.61
CA LEU A 174 19.16 -4.41 -13.18
C LEU A 174 20.42 -5.25 -12.96
N ASP A 175 21.34 -5.25 -13.92
CA ASP A 175 22.59 -5.98 -13.84
C ASP A 175 23.62 -5.25 -12.98
N GLY A 176 24.16 -5.93 -12.01
CA GLY A 176 25.16 -5.38 -11.09
C GLY A 176 24.61 -4.29 -10.15
N ARG A 177 25.46 -3.33 -9.79
CA ARG A 177 25.09 -2.20 -8.92
C ARG A 177 24.47 -1.07 -9.72
N VAL A 178 23.16 -0.91 -9.60
CA VAL A 178 22.41 0.21 -10.20
C VAL A 178 22.03 1.22 -9.14
N ILE A 179 22.51 2.46 -9.25
CA ILE A 179 22.15 3.56 -8.34
C ILE A 179 20.69 3.94 -8.60
N PHE A 180 19.90 4.14 -7.53
CA PHE A 180 18.47 4.50 -7.59
C PHE A 180 17.57 3.43 -8.24
N TYR A 181 18.01 2.17 -8.31
CA TYR A 181 17.30 1.08 -8.98
C TYR A 181 15.88 0.85 -8.42
N PHE A 182 15.67 1.03 -7.10
CA PHE A 182 14.36 0.81 -6.46
C PHE A 182 13.25 1.71 -7.03
N ALA A 183 13.58 2.75 -7.81
CA ALA A 183 12.61 3.60 -8.50
C ALA A 183 11.78 2.86 -9.56
N TRP A 184 12.22 1.66 -10.01
CA TRP A 184 11.47 0.84 -10.97
C TRP A 184 10.03 0.56 -10.52
N SER A 185 9.83 0.31 -9.24
CA SER A 185 8.51 0.00 -8.70
C SER A 185 7.59 1.21 -8.67
N VAL A 186 8.15 2.38 -8.32
CA VAL A 186 7.40 3.65 -8.38
C VAL A 186 7.05 3.99 -9.82
N ALA A 187 7.96 3.73 -10.78
CA ALA A 187 7.69 3.92 -12.21
C ALA A 187 6.52 3.05 -12.68
N ALA A 188 6.51 1.76 -12.35
CA ALA A 188 5.43 0.85 -12.70
C ALA A 188 4.08 1.25 -12.06
N GLU A 189 4.10 1.75 -10.84
CA GLU A 189 2.92 2.26 -10.12
C GLU A 189 2.36 3.53 -10.79
N GLU A 190 3.22 4.49 -11.16
CA GLU A 190 2.81 5.72 -11.83
C GLU A 190 2.26 5.47 -13.24
N GLN A 191 2.84 4.52 -13.99
CA GLN A 191 2.30 4.08 -15.28
C GLN A 191 0.87 3.53 -15.12
N PHE A 192 0.64 2.70 -14.10
CA PHE A 192 -0.70 2.21 -13.79
C PHE A 192 -1.66 3.36 -13.44
N TYR A 193 -1.24 4.32 -12.63
CA TYR A 193 -2.06 5.48 -12.27
C TYR A 193 -2.37 6.38 -13.47
N LEU A 194 -1.47 6.47 -14.43
CA LEU A 194 -1.69 7.25 -15.65
C LEU A 194 -2.73 6.59 -16.57
N ILE A 195 -2.65 5.28 -16.74
CA ILE A 195 -3.44 4.54 -17.73
C ILE A 195 -4.81 4.15 -17.16
N TRP A 196 -4.84 3.58 -15.95
CA TRP A 196 -6.01 2.89 -15.41
C TRP A 196 -7.27 3.76 -15.23
N PRO A 197 -7.22 5.01 -14.71
CA PRO A 197 -8.40 5.84 -14.59
C PRO A 197 -9.05 6.15 -15.95
N THR A 198 -8.23 6.38 -16.96
CA THR A 198 -8.70 6.62 -18.33
C THR A 198 -9.36 5.39 -18.92
N VAL A 199 -8.75 4.21 -18.77
CA VAL A 199 -9.33 2.93 -19.20
C VAL A 199 -10.68 2.70 -18.51
N LEU A 200 -10.77 2.93 -17.20
CA LEU A 200 -12.00 2.74 -16.43
C LEU A 200 -13.15 3.64 -16.92
N ILE A 201 -12.85 4.86 -17.37
CA ILE A 201 -13.82 5.78 -17.97
C ILE A 201 -14.25 5.29 -19.35
N LEU A 202 -13.29 5.01 -20.23
CA LEU A 202 -13.54 4.63 -21.63
C LEU A 202 -14.35 3.33 -21.74
N VAL A 203 -14.02 2.35 -20.91
CA VAL A 203 -14.71 1.06 -20.91
C VAL A 203 -16.14 1.17 -20.37
N GLY A 204 -16.41 2.12 -19.47
CA GLY A 204 -17.74 2.51 -18.97
C GLY A 204 -18.47 1.49 -18.11
N SER A 205 -18.11 0.21 -18.17
CA SER A 205 -18.77 -0.93 -17.50
C SER A 205 -17.80 -1.70 -16.61
N LEU A 206 -18.24 -2.04 -15.39
CA LEU A 206 -17.43 -2.85 -14.45
C LEU A 206 -17.04 -4.22 -15.04
N LYS A 207 -17.98 -4.86 -15.78
CA LYS A 207 -17.72 -6.15 -16.41
C LYS A 207 -16.62 -6.06 -17.48
N ARG A 208 -16.69 -5.03 -18.36
CA ARG A 208 -15.66 -4.83 -19.39
C ARG A 208 -14.33 -4.43 -18.77
N ALA A 209 -14.31 -3.62 -17.71
CA ALA A 209 -13.10 -3.27 -16.99
C ALA A 209 -12.46 -4.51 -16.34
N ALA A 210 -13.26 -5.38 -15.71
CA ALA A 210 -12.76 -6.65 -15.17
C ALA A 210 -12.22 -7.56 -16.27
N LEU A 211 -12.91 -7.68 -17.40
CA LEU A 211 -12.44 -8.45 -18.56
C LEU A 211 -11.11 -7.92 -19.09
N ALA A 212 -10.97 -6.60 -19.21
CA ALA A 212 -9.71 -5.97 -19.65
C ALA A 212 -8.54 -6.33 -18.70
N LEU A 213 -8.75 -6.25 -17.38
CA LEU A 213 -7.73 -6.65 -16.41
C LEU A 213 -7.42 -8.15 -16.46
N ILE A 214 -8.42 -9.00 -16.68
CA ILE A 214 -8.21 -10.45 -16.84
C ILE A 214 -7.39 -10.73 -18.10
N VAL A 215 -7.69 -10.07 -19.22
CA VAL A 215 -6.91 -10.20 -20.46
C VAL A 215 -5.47 -9.76 -20.23
N VAL A 216 -5.24 -8.59 -19.61
CA VAL A 216 -3.88 -8.11 -19.28
C VAL A 216 -3.17 -9.12 -18.35
N LEU A 217 -3.85 -9.63 -17.33
CA LEU A 217 -3.28 -10.64 -16.41
C LEU A 217 -2.85 -11.90 -17.17
N LEU A 218 -3.69 -12.42 -18.05
CA LEU A 218 -3.40 -13.62 -18.85
C LEU A 218 -2.25 -13.38 -19.82
N VAL A 219 -2.24 -12.25 -20.54
CA VAL A 219 -1.17 -11.89 -21.48
C VAL A 219 0.17 -11.72 -20.76
N CYS A 220 0.19 -10.99 -19.64
CA CYS A 220 1.42 -10.81 -18.87
C CYS A 220 1.90 -12.13 -18.25
N THR A 221 1.01 -12.95 -17.73
CA THR A 221 1.37 -14.28 -17.21
C THR A 221 1.94 -15.18 -18.32
N TRP A 222 1.31 -15.18 -19.49
CA TRP A 222 1.80 -15.95 -20.65
C TRP A 222 3.17 -15.45 -21.11
N GLY A 223 3.34 -14.13 -21.24
CA GLY A 223 4.62 -13.53 -21.60
C GLY A 223 5.74 -13.82 -20.60
N GLU A 224 5.44 -13.78 -19.30
CA GLU A 224 6.37 -14.15 -18.23
C GLU A 224 6.81 -15.61 -18.34
N VAL A 225 5.87 -16.54 -18.59
CA VAL A 225 6.16 -17.97 -18.80
C VAL A 225 7.05 -18.19 -20.04
N GLN A 226 6.92 -17.34 -21.06
CA GLN A 226 7.80 -17.38 -22.25
C GLN A 226 9.16 -16.71 -22.03
N GLY A 227 9.45 -16.19 -20.83
CA GLY A 227 10.70 -15.52 -20.51
C GLY A 227 10.83 -14.11 -21.12
N ASN A 228 9.73 -13.47 -21.48
CA ASN A 228 9.74 -12.13 -22.05
C ASN A 228 9.78 -11.07 -20.95
N GLU A 229 10.91 -10.35 -20.85
CA GLU A 229 11.17 -9.35 -19.81
C GLU A 229 10.19 -8.18 -19.82
N PHE A 230 9.68 -7.77 -21.00
CA PHE A 230 8.71 -6.69 -21.11
C PHE A 230 7.43 -6.98 -20.31
N PHE A 231 6.93 -8.21 -20.38
CA PHE A 231 5.73 -8.60 -19.62
C PHE A 231 6.03 -8.77 -18.12
N SER A 232 7.25 -9.14 -17.77
CA SER A 232 7.70 -9.22 -16.38
C SER A 232 7.80 -7.83 -15.71
N ALA A 233 7.96 -6.76 -16.51
CA ALA A 233 7.96 -5.39 -16.02
C ALA A 233 6.57 -4.88 -15.56
N VAL A 234 5.49 -5.60 -15.92
CA VAL A 234 4.12 -5.30 -15.47
C VAL A 234 3.82 -6.04 -14.15
N PRO A 235 3.67 -5.35 -13.03
CA PRO A 235 3.47 -6.04 -11.75
C PRO A 235 2.07 -6.64 -11.65
N LEU A 236 1.95 -7.98 -11.74
CA LEU A 236 0.69 -8.70 -11.61
C LEU A 236 -0.11 -8.36 -10.34
N PRO A 237 0.52 -8.10 -9.16
CA PRO A 237 -0.22 -7.74 -7.95
C PRO A 237 -1.03 -6.44 -8.06
N ILE A 238 -0.62 -5.45 -8.87
CA ILE A 238 -1.42 -4.22 -9.03
C ILE A 238 -2.68 -4.51 -9.85
N ILE A 239 -2.58 -5.40 -10.85
CA ILE A 239 -3.69 -5.84 -11.70
C ILE A 239 -4.69 -6.65 -10.87
N THR A 240 -4.21 -7.63 -10.07
CA THR A 240 -5.08 -8.46 -9.22
C THR A 240 -5.72 -7.63 -8.10
N GLY A 241 -5.03 -6.64 -7.53
CA GLY A 241 -5.58 -5.69 -6.58
C GLY A 241 -6.69 -4.83 -7.18
N ALA A 242 -6.51 -4.32 -8.41
CA ALA A 242 -7.54 -3.57 -9.13
C ALA A 242 -8.75 -4.46 -9.48
N LEU A 243 -8.52 -5.69 -9.91
CA LEU A 243 -9.58 -6.66 -10.19
C LEU A 243 -10.39 -6.98 -8.93
N LEU A 244 -9.74 -7.18 -7.79
CA LEU A 244 -10.38 -7.36 -6.49
C LEU A 244 -11.33 -6.18 -6.18
N ALA A 245 -10.89 -4.94 -6.39
CA ALA A 245 -11.72 -3.76 -6.13
C ALA A 245 -12.97 -3.72 -7.02
N LEU A 246 -12.86 -4.08 -8.32
CA LEU A 246 -13.99 -4.18 -9.22
C LEU A 246 -14.99 -5.26 -8.77
N LEU A 247 -14.49 -6.43 -8.37
CA LEU A 247 -15.32 -7.53 -7.88
C LEU A 247 -16.05 -7.13 -6.60
N LEU A 248 -15.36 -6.57 -5.62
CA LEU A 248 -15.96 -6.16 -4.36
C LEU A 248 -16.92 -4.97 -4.48
N HIS A 249 -16.78 -4.14 -5.52
CA HIS A 249 -17.73 -3.05 -5.79
C HIS A 249 -19.04 -3.57 -6.38
N SER A 250 -19.04 -4.72 -7.06
CA SER A 250 -20.26 -5.36 -7.57
C SER A 250 -20.86 -6.30 -6.53
N GLU A 251 -22.18 -6.28 -6.36
CA GLU A 251 -22.87 -7.15 -5.41
C GLU A 251 -22.63 -8.64 -5.70
N LYS A 252 -22.66 -9.05 -6.99
CA LYS A 252 -22.37 -10.42 -7.40
C LYS A 252 -20.95 -10.85 -7.06
N GLY A 253 -19.98 -10.01 -7.34
CA GLY A 253 -18.58 -10.29 -7.01
C GLY A 253 -18.31 -10.30 -5.51
N PHE A 254 -18.92 -9.37 -4.75
CA PHE A 254 -18.86 -9.38 -3.30
C PHE A 254 -19.42 -10.68 -2.73
N ASN A 255 -20.62 -11.09 -3.14
CA ASN A 255 -21.29 -12.32 -2.66
C ASN A 255 -20.50 -13.59 -3.03
N LEU A 256 -19.76 -13.58 -4.15
CA LEU A 256 -18.86 -14.66 -4.55
C LEU A 256 -17.63 -14.75 -3.63
N LEU A 257 -17.04 -13.62 -3.26
CA LEU A 257 -15.77 -13.57 -2.49
C LEU A 257 -15.98 -13.57 -0.97
N GLN A 258 -17.12 -13.05 -0.50
CA GLN A 258 -17.44 -12.91 0.92
C GLN A 258 -17.35 -14.23 1.71
N PRO A 259 -17.83 -15.40 1.22
CA PRO A 259 -17.72 -16.65 1.97
C PRO A 259 -16.27 -17.09 2.24
N LEU A 260 -15.34 -16.72 1.38
CA LEU A 260 -13.90 -17.04 1.50
C LEU A 260 -13.15 -15.94 2.26
N LEU A 261 -13.31 -14.67 1.85
CA LEU A 261 -12.51 -13.55 2.36
C LEU A 261 -13.14 -12.86 3.56
N GLY A 262 -14.46 -12.94 3.74
CA GLY A 262 -15.21 -12.25 4.80
C GLY A 262 -15.26 -12.97 6.14
N ARG A 263 -14.64 -14.14 6.30
CA ARG A 263 -14.60 -14.84 7.58
C ARG A 263 -13.55 -14.21 8.51
N ARG A 264 -13.79 -14.28 9.81
CA ARG A 264 -12.89 -13.71 10.82
C ARG A 264 -11.44 -14.16 10.66
N TRP A 265 -11.21 -15.43 10.40
CA TRP A 265 -9.89 -16.04 10.30
C TRP A 265 -9.25 -15.96 8.91
N SER A 266 -9.99 -15.50 7.88
CA SER A 266 -9.48 -15.45 6.50
C SER A 266 -8.20 -14.64 6.39
N SER A 267 -8.08 -13.50 7.10
CA SER A 267 -6.88 -12.67 7.06
C SER A 267 -5.62 -13.40 7.59
N THR A 268 -5.75 -14.22 8.62
CA THR A 268 -4.62 -15.01 9.16
C THR A 268 -4.31 -16.19 8.26
N VAL A 269 -5.32 -16.97 7.85
CA VAL A 269 -5.15 -18.18 7.03
C VAL A 269 -4.54 -17.81 5.66
N ILE A 270 -5.07 -16.78 5.01
CA ILE A 270 -4.55 -16.32 3.70
C ILE A 270 -3.16 -15.71 3.85
N GLY A 271 -2.90 -14.96 4.94
CA GLY A 271 -1.56 -14.44 5.23
C GLY A 271 -0.52 -15.54 5.44
N LEU A 272 -0.87 -16.61 6.15
CA LEU A 272 0.01 -17.79 6.30
C LEU A 272 0.20 -18.51 4.95
N GLY A 273 -0.87 -18.69 4.16
CA GLY A 273 -0.79 -19.27 2.81
C GLY A 273 0.11 -18.42 1.89
N LEU A 274 0.01 -17.10 1.94
CA LEU A 274 0.89 -16.19 1.21
C LEU A 274 2.35 -16.36 1.66
N THR A 275 2.60 -16.41 2.97
CA THR A 275 3.96 -16.62 3.50
C THR A 275 4.55 -17.93 2.97
N LEU A 276 3.78 -19.02 2.99
CA LEU A 276 4.21 -20.28 2.40
C LEU A 276 4.47 -20.16 0.89
N ALA A 277 3.57 -19.51 0.14
CA ALA A 277 3.73 -19.32 -1.31
C ALA A 277 4.97 -18.48 -1.67
N VAL A 278 5.37 -17.56 -0.77
CA VAL A 278 6.58 -16.75 -0.95
C VAL A 278 7.85 -17.54 -0.60
N LEU A 279 7.79 -18.38 0.43
CA LEU A 279 8.96 -19.15 0.90
C LEU A 279 9.21 -20.42 0.07
N VAL A 280 8.19 -20.99 -0.57
CA VAL A 280 8.33 -22.19 -1.40
C VAL A 280 8.88 -21.80 -2.77
N PRO A 281 10.06 -22.33 -3.17
CA PRO A 281 10.61 -22.07 -4.50
C PRO A 281 9.68 -22.59 -5.60
N GLY A 282 9.69 -21.91 -6.76
CA GLY A 282 8.94 -22.35 -7.94
C GLY A 282 7.44 -22.01 -7.93
N VAL A 283 6.90 -21.41 -6.86
CA VAL A 283 5.51 -20.91 -6.90
C VAL A 283 5.41 -19.76 -7.92
N PRO A 284 4.53 -19.86 -8.94
CA PRO A 284 4.44 -18.86 -10.00
C PRO A 284 4.01 -17.48 -9.47
N ASN A 285 4.46 -16.40 -10.12
CA ASN A 285 4.17 -15.03 -9.68
C ASN A 285 2.67 -14.69 -9.73
N TYR A 286 1.91 -15.24 -10.69
CA TYR A 286 0.46 -15.05 -10.75
C TYR A 286 -0.26 -15.67 -9.53
N VAL A 287 0.22 -16.80 -9.00
CA VAL A 287 -0.32 -17.41 -7.78
C VAL A 287 -0.07 -16.49 -6.59
N LYS A 288 1.17 -16.00 -6.43
CA LYS A 288 1.51 -15.03 -5.39
C LYS A 288 0.67 -13.76 -5.50
N ALA A 289 0.46 -13.24 -6.73
CA ALA A 289 -0.37 -12.06 -6.99
C ALA A 289 -1.83 -12.24 -6.53
N LEU A 290 -2.40 -13.43 -6.77
CA LEU A 290 -3.74 -13.77 -6.28
C LEU A 290 -3.79 -13.84 -4.75
N PHE A 291 -2.78 -14.42 -4.10
CA PHE A 291 -2.69 -14.43 -2.63
C PHE A 291 -2.56 -13.00 -2.04
N PHE A 292 -1.77 -12.10 -2.65
CA PHE A 292 -1.68 -10.71 -2.22
C PHE A 292 -3.04 -10.02 -2.29
N ALA A 293 -3.75 -10.15 -3.42
CA ALA A 293 -5.09 -9.59 -3.58
C ALA A 293 -6.08 -10.21 -2.58
N ALA A 294 -6.06 -11.51 -2.39
CA ALA A 294 -6.91 -12.19 -1.42
C ALA A 294 -6.65 -11.71 0.02
N TRP A 295 -5.38 -11.49 0.40
CA TRP A 295 -5.03 -11.00 1.72
C TRP A 295 -5.50 -9.55 1.94
N VAL A 296 -5.33 -8.66 0.96
CA VAL A 296 -5.90 -7.32 0.96
C VAL A 296 -7.43 -7.39 1.11
N GLY A 297 -8.11 -8.26 0.36
CA GLY A 297 -9.55 -8.49 0.45
C GLY A 297 -9.99 -8.95 1.83
N ALA A 298 -9.32 -9.95 2.41
CA ALA A 298 -9.63 -10.46 3.74
C ALA A 298 -9.44 -9.42 4.86
N CYS A 299 -8.51 -8.48 4.67
CA CYS A 299 -8.28 -7.38 5.59
C CYS A 299 -9.21 -6.16 5.38
N THR A 300 -10.02 -6.14 4.30
CA THR A 300 -10.88 -5.00 3.96
C THR A 300 -12.37 -5.32 3.98
N ILE A 301 -12.78 -6.57 3.70
CA ILE A 301 -14.20 -6.99 3.74
C ILE A 301 -14.69 -7.05 5.19
N GLN A 302 -13.95 -7.73 6.06
CA GLN A 302 -14.34 -7.94 7.45
C GLN A 302 -13.60 -6.97 8.36
N VAL A 303 -14.31 -6.01 8.94
CA VAL A 303 -13.70 -5.01 9.83
C VAL A 303 -13.07 -5.66 11.06
N ASN A 304 -13.68 -6.71 11.63
CA ASN A 304 -13.21 -7.39 12.84
C ASN A 304 -12.48 -8.71 12.55
N HIS A 305 -11.64 -8.74 11.50
CA HIS A 305 -10.82 -9.90 11.17
C HIS A 305 -9.72 -10.18 12.21
N SER A 306 -9.21 -11.41 12.26
CA SER A 306 -8.28 -11.90 13.29
C SER A 306 -6.95 -11.12 13.38
N ALA A 307 -6.40 -10.68 12.25
CA ALA A 307 -5.16 -9.89 12.22
C ALA A 307 -5.35 -8.41 12.53
N ARG A 308 -6.62 -7.92 12.70
CA ARG A 308 -6.90 -6.49 12.84
C ARG A 308 -6.16 -5.83 14.00
N ALA A 309 -6.21 -6.44 15.19
CA ALA A 309 -5.63 -5.84 16.39
C ALA A 309 -4.15 -5.48 16.21
N TRP A 310 -3.42 -6.33 15.50
CA TRP A 310 -2.02 -6.12 15.18
C TRP A 310 -1.81 -5.10 14.06
N LEU A 311 -2.58 -5.20 12.96
CA LEU A 311 -2.45 -4.30 11.81
C LEU A 311 -2.82 -2.84 12.15
N VAL A 312 -3.78 -2.62 13.05
CA VAL A 312 -4.18 -1.25 13.47
C VAL A 312 -3.43 -0.76 14.72
N ALA A 313 -2.51 -1.56 15.27
CA ALA A 313 -1.67 -1.13 16.39
C ALA A 313 -0.93 0.16 16.04
N ARG A 314 -0.83 1.10 17.01
CA ARG A 314 -0.24 2.43 16.77
C ARG A 314 1.11 2.41 16.03
N PRO A 315 2.09 1.54 16.38
CA PRO A 315 3.35 1.51 15.65
C PRO A 315 3.19 1.09 14.19
N MET A 316 2.37 0.06 13.91
CA MET A 316 2.12 -0.43 12.56
C MET A 316 1.39 0.61 11.69
N ALA A 317 0.31 1.19 12.22
CA ALA A 317 -0.42 2.24 11.53
C ALA A 317 0.46 3.47 11.24
N TYR A 318 1.34 3.84 12.20
CA TYR A 318 2.28 4.94 12.04
C TYR A 318 3.31 4.66 10.93
N ILE A 319 4.01 3.52 10.99
CA ILE A 319 4.97 3.10 9.95
C ILE A 319 4.28 3.04 8.58
N GLY A 320 3.07 2.49 8.51
CA GLY A 320 2.29 2.45 7.27
C GLY A 320 1.97 3.84 6.70
N THR A 321 1.71 4.83 7.56
CA THR A 321 1.44 6.20 7.13
C THR A 321 2.66 6.85 6.46
N ILE A 322 3.87 6.63 7.00
CA ILE A 322 5.13 7.19 6.48
C ILE A 322 5.89 6.22 5.56
N SER A 323 5.27 5.08 5.21
CA SER A 323 5.93 4.00 4.45
C SER A 323 6.49 4.43 3.10
N TYR A 324 5.87 5.41 2.43
CA TYR A 324 6.38 5.97 1.18
C TYR A 324 7.70 6.72 1.38
N GLY A 325 7.78 7.57 2.41
CA GLY A 325 9.04 8.22 2.78
C GLY A 325 10.13 7.23 3.18
N MET A 326 9.77 6.20 3.96
CA MET A 326 10.70 5.13 4.30
C MET A 326 11.19 4.40 3.04
N TYR A 327 10.29 4.09 2.08
CA TYR A 327 10.65 3.44 0.83
C TYR A 327 11.62 4.26 0.00
N MET A 328 11.39 5.57 -0.12
CA MET A 328 12.27 6.45 -0.90
C MET A 328 13.66 6.63 -0.28
N LEU A 329 13.76 6.55 1.05
CA LEU A 329 14.98 6.92 1.79
C LEU A 329 15.76 5.73 2.37
N HIS A 330 15.18 4.49 2.39
CA HIS A 330 15.80 3.36 3.08
C HIS A 330 17.19 2.98 2.56
N MET A 331 17.44 3.08 1.25
CA MET A 331 18.76 2.75 0.68
C MET A 331 19.83 3.74 1.10
N LEU A 332 19.49 5.03 1.21
CA LEU A 332 20.40 6.04 1.79
C LEU A 332 20.66 5.74 3.27
N CYS A 333 19.61 5.46 4.03
CA CYS A 333 19.73 5.09 5.44
C CYS A 333 20.58 3.83 5.64
N LYS A 334 20.36 2.79 4.83
CA LYS A 334 21.18 1.58 4.82
C LYS A 334 22.65 1.93 4.58
N ASN A 335 22.95 2.69 3.53
CA ASN A 335 24.33 3.04 3.18
C ASN A 335 25.03 3.82 4.31
N VAL A 336 24.32 4.72 4.98
CA VAL A 336 24.81 5.44 6.16
C VAL A 336 25.12 4.45 7.28
N MET A 337 24.22 3.53 7.60
CA MET A 337 24.44 2.56 8.69
C MET A 337 25.61 1.62 8.40
N VAL A 338 25.68 1.07 7.17
CA VAL A 338 26.79 0.20 6.76
C VAL A 338 28.14 0.92 6.87
N LYS A 339 28.24 2.16 6.41
CA LYS A 339 29.48 2.96 6.52
C LYS A 339 29.84 3.29 7.96
N THR A 340 28.83 3.64 8.78
CA THR A 340 29.05 3.96 10.20
C THR A 340 29.54 2.76 10.98
N LEU A 341 28.90 1.60 10.81
CA LEU A 341 29.32 0.35 11.47
C LEU A 341 30.71 -0.10 11.01
N GLY A 342 31.02 0.00 9.71
CA GLY A 342 32.32 -0.29 9.17
C GLY A 342 33.43 0.62 9.76
N ALA A 343 33.14 1.92 9.97
CA ALA A 343 34.09 2.86 10.55
C ALA A 343 34.45 2.55 12.03
N ILE A 344 33.58 1.87 12.75
CA ILE A 344 33.83 1.41 14.13
C ILE A 344 34.27 -0.05 14.20
N GLY A 345 34.66 -0.67 13.07
CA GLY A 345 35.18 -2.00 12.97
C GLY A 345 34.16 -3.13 13.13
N GLN A 346 32.87 -2.84 13.04
CA GLN A 346 31.83 -3.87 13.07
C GLN A 346 31.54 -4.39 11.67
N ALA A 347 31.27 -5.71 11.55
CA ALA A 347 30.91 -6.32 10.29
C ALA A 347 29.57 -5.75 9.77
N ALA A 348 29.55 -5.34 8.50
CA ALA A 348 28.40 -4.68 7.89
C ALA A 348 27.29 -5.67 7.41
N GLY A 349 27.00 -6.74 8.16
CA GLY A 349 26.15 -7.83 7.69
C GLY A 349 25.24 -8.49 8.74
N GLY A 350 25.02 -7.85 9.87
CA GLY A 350 24.22 -8.42 10.95
C GLY A 350 22.77 -7.91 11.01
N LEU A 351 21.98 -8.46 11.93
CA LEU A 351 20.62 -8.03 12.25
C LEU A 351 20.57 -6.55 12.69
N GLU A 352 21.69 -6.06 13.25
CA GLU A 352 21.87 -4.67 13.65
C GLU A 352 21.72 -3.71 12.48
N VAL A 353 22.21 -4.04 11.28
CA VAL A 353 22.03 -3.20 10.07
C VAL A 353 20.55 -3.05 9.74
N PHE A 354 19.77 -4.13 9.83
CA PHE A 354 18.31 -4.09 9.63
C PHE A 354 17.66 -3.15 10.64
N VAL A 355 17.87 -3.39 11.93
CA VAL A 355 17.24 -2.63 13.01
C VAL A 355 17.59 -1.14 12.91
N LEU A 356 18.88 -0.82 12.75
CA LEU A 356 19.35 0.56 12.66
C LEU A 356 18.83 1.25 11.38
N THR A 357 18.77 0.51 10.26
CA THR A 357 18.17 1.05 9.02
C THR A 357 16.70 1.36 9.19
N VAL A 358 15.92 0.47 9.84
CA VAL A 358 14.49 0.71 10.13
C VAL A 358 14.33 1.94 11.03
N LEU A 359 15.12 2.03 12.11
CA LEU A 359 15.06 3.17 13.03
C LEU A 359 15.42 4.48 12.32
N LEU A 360 16.55 4.53 11.61
CA LEU A 360 16.99 5.72 10.89
C LEU A 360 15.98 6.10 9.80
N SER A 361 15.51 5.13 9.00
CA SER A 361 14.51 5.39 7.95
C SER A 361 13.19 5.92 8.54
N THR A 362 12.78 5.43 9.71
CA THR A 362 11.59 5.93 10.41
C THR A 362 11.77 7.39 10.84
N VAL A 363 12.94 7.73 11.42
CA VAL A 363 13.23 9.11 11.84
C VAL A 363 13.29 10.05 10.64
N VAL A 364 14.04 9.68 9.60
CA VAL A 364 14.22 10.53 8.40
C VAL A 364 12.90 10.69 7.64
N ALA A 365 12.12 9.61 7.46
CA ALA A 365 10.81 9.68 6.83
C ALA A 365 9.82 10.53 7.63
N ARG A 366 9.86 10.47 8.99
CA ARG A 366 9.05 11.35 9.84
C ARG A 366 9.40 12.82 9.63
N LEU A 367 10.68 13.16 9.58
CA LEU A 367 11.14 14.53 9.35
C LEU A 367 10.74 15.01 7.95
N SER A 368 10.95 14.17 6.92
CA SER A 368 10.50 14.44 5.55
C SER A 368 8.99 14.67 5.50
N PHE A 369 8.20 13.79 6.09
CA PHE A 369 6.75 13.90 6.12
C PHE A 369 6.29 15.20 6.80
N ARG A 370 6.89 15.55 7.95
CA ARG A 370 6.50 16.73 8.73
C ARG A 370 6.89 18.05 8.08
N TYR A 371 8.09 18.14 7.49
CA TYR A 371 8.67 19.43 7.06
C TYR A 371 8.65 19.62 5.55
N PHE A 372 8.51 18.55 4.76
CA PHE A 372 8.54 18.62 3.31
C PHE A 372 7.23 18.15 2.68
N GLU A 373 6.82 16.89 2.95
CA GLU A 373 5.66 16.31 2.27
C GLU A 373 4.32 16.95 2.69
N SER A 374 4.17 17.29 3.99
CA SER A 374 2.92 17.85 4.53
C SER A 374 2.48 19.13 3.80
N TRP A 375 3.42 19.98 3.42
CA TRP A 375 3.13 21.19 2.67
C TRP A 375 2.43 20.91 1.34
N PHE A 376 2.93 19.94 0.58
CA PHE A 376 2.29 19.53 -0.68
C PHE A 376 0.95 18.80 -0.45
N LEU A 377 0.85 18.06 0.65
CA LEU A 377 -0.39 17.36 1.01
C LEU A 377 -1.50 18.33 1.43
N GLU A 378 -1.18 19.47 2.02
CA GLU A 378 -2.13 20.53 2.34
C GLU A 378 -2.71 21.16 1.07
N LEU A 379 -1.90 21.39 0.03
CA LEU A 379 -2.38 21.87 -1.28
C LEU A 379 -3.39 20.92 -1.92
N LYS A 380 -3.32 19.64 -1.61
CA LYS A 380 -4.27 18.61 -2.08
C LYS A 380 -5.70 18.87 -1.60
N THR A 381 -5.90 19.51 -0.45
CA THR A 381 -7.26 19.76 0.11
C THR A 381 -8.13 20.60 -0.82
N GLY A 382 -7.54 21.51 -1.59
CA GLY A 382 -8.24 22.29 -2.61
C GLY A 382 -8.80 21.46 -3.79
N PHE A 383 -8.38 20.21 -3.93
CA PHE A 383 -8.83 19.27 -4.96
C PHE A 383 -9.63 18.09 -4.40
N THR A 384 -10.02 18.12 -3.11
CA THR A 384 -10.95 17.17 -2.51
C THR A 384 -12.35 17.75 -2.60
N ARG A 385 -13.23 17.06 -3.33
CA ARG A 385 -14.69 17.32 -3.37
C ARG A 385 -15.42 16.45 -2.36
#